data_7e68329e8ca3e47d253851bf7b6d10c2
#
_entry.id   7e68329e8ca3e47d253851bf7b6d10c2
#
_cell.length_a   1.000
_cell.length_b   1.000
_cell.length_c   1.000
_cell.angle_alpha   90.00
_cell.angle_beta   90.00
_cell.angle_gamma   90.00
#
_symmetry.space_group_name_H-M   'P 1'
#
loop_
_entity.id
_entity.type
_entity.pdbx_description
1 polymer ?
#
loop_
_entity_poly.entity_id
_entity_poly.type
_entity_poly.pdbx_seq_one_letter_code
_entity_poly.pdbx_strand_id
1 'polypeptide(L)'
;MLRTDLALEAKELWEKSAERTTQLEGVRAREQGNLTRVDILDDRGAKALGKPVGSYVTMELPSFDRDVRKAAEDLAQVLQDLTGLEEKDSVLVVGLGNRAVTPDALGPQTVDRVFLTRHLIRGLPDSFGSCRSVSGVAPGVLATTGVESLELVRGAAEHVKPHCILCVDALAAGSMDRLCRTVQLSDAGIAPGSGVGNCRAAFSKDSLSVPVYAIGVPTVVDGGSDRPMILTPRDIDEQIRYLSRVLAGGINLFLHPNFAYDDFTQFVPM
;
A
#
# COMPACT_ATOMS: atom_id res chain seq x y z
N MET A 1 5.30 10.04 -22.11
CA MET A 1 6.16 9.41 -21.08
C MET A 1 5.27 8.46 -20.30
N LEU A 2 5.60 7.18 -20.24
CA LEU A 2 4.82 6.18 -19.50
C LEU A 2 4.78 6.58 -18.02
N ARG A 3 3.60 6.68 -17.44
CA ARG A 3 3.44 7.02 -16.02
C ARG A 3 3.33 5.73 -15.21
N THR A 4 4.01 5.67 -14.08
CA THR A 4 3.95 4.54 -13.15
C THR A 4 4.07 5.01 -11.71
N ASP A 5 3.36 4.34 -10.80
CA ASP A 5 3.50 4.51 -9.36
C ASP A 5 4.60 3.59 -8.78
N LEU A 6 5.07 2.60 -9.55
CA LEU A 6 6.08 1.66 -9.10
C LEU A 6 7.50 2.22 -9.22
N ALA A 7 8.24 2.22 -8.12
CA ALA A 7 9.64 2.67 -8.09
C ALA A 7 10.56 1.74 -8.90
N LEU A 8 10.26 0.43 -8.90
CA LEU A 8 10.98 -0.54 -9.72
C LEU A 8 10.85 -0.23 -11.21
N GLU A 9 9.62 0.02 -11.71
CA GLU A 9 9.42 0.40 -13.10
C GLU A 9 10.06 1.75 -13.46
N ALA A 10 10.00 2.72 -12.55
CA ALA A 10 10.67 4.01 -12.76
C ALA A 10 12.19 3.82 -12.94
N LYS A 11 12.82 2.93 -12.16
CA LYS A 11 14.22 2.54 -12.32
C LYS A 11 14.46 1.85 -13.66
N GLU A 12 13.66 0.85 -14.02
CA GLU A 12 13.78 0.12 -15.30
C GLU A 12 13.62 1.06 -16.51
N LEU A 13 12.69 2.00 -16.45
CA LEU A 13 12.49 3.02 -17.50
C LEU A 13 13.69 3.96 -17.60
N TRP A 14 14.26 4.38 -16.47
CA TRP A 14 15.46 5.20 -16.45
C TRP A 14 16.64 4.47 -17.09
N GLU A 15 16.87 3.20 -16.74
CA GLU A 15 17.93 2.36 -17.30
C GLU A 15 17.78 2.16 -18.81
N LYS A 16 16.56 1.99 -19.30
CA LYS A 16 16.28 1.86 -20.75
C LYS A 16 16.45 3.19 -21.52
N SER A 17 16.15 4.33 -20.89
CA SER A 17 16.26 5.65 -21.52
C SER A 17 17.70 6.18 -21.57
N ALA A 18 18.50 5.76 -20.63
CA ALA A 18 19.91 6.06 -20.61
C ALA A 18 20.62 4.99 -21.47
N GLU A 19 20.97 5.31 -22.72
CA GLU A 19 21.96 4.54 -23.51
C GLU A 19 23.34 4.49 -22.81
N ARG A 20 23.39 4.51 -21.49
CA ARG A 20 24.56 4.81 -20.69
C ARG A 20 24.80 3.73 -19.63
N THR A 21 26.00 3.22 -19.64
CA THR A 21 26.75 2.52 -18.59
C THR A 21 26.94 3.35 -17.30
N THR A 22 26.14 4.40 -17.06
CA THR A 22 26.28 5.27 -15.89
C THR A 22 25.40 4.75 -14.76
N GLN A 23 26.02 4.47 -13.63
CA GLN A 23 25.32 4.07 -12.40
C GLN A 23 24.33 5.17 -11.99
N LEU A 24 23.09 4.79 -11.66
CA LEU A 24 22.07 5.71 -11.20
C LEU A 24 22.45 6.25 -9.81
N GLU A 25 22.90 7.51 -9.78
CA GLU A 25 23.34 8.14 -8.53
C GLU A 25 22.16 8.36 -7.56
N GLY A 26 22.41 8.16 -6.27
CA GLY A 26 21.40 8.34 -5.23
C GLY A 26 20.34 7.25 -5.17
N VAL A 27 20.53 6.12 -5.88
CA VAL A 27 19.63 4.96 -5.85
C VAL A 27 20.42 3.68 -5.63
N ARG A 28 19.89 2.81 -4.79
CA ARG A 28 20.41 1.46 -4.58
C ARG A 28 19.30 0.45 -4.81
N ALA A 29 19.53 -0.57 -5.60
CA ALA A 29 18.60 -1.67 -5.78
C ALA A 29 19.21 -3.00 -5.29
N ARG A 30 18.38 -3.87 -4.73
CA ARG A 30 18.73 -5.21 -4.29
C ARG A 30 17.58 -6.15 -4.60
N GLU A 31 17.90 -7.34 -5.07
CA GLU A 31 16.94 -8.40 -5.36
C GLU A 31 17.20 -9.58 -4.41
N GLN A 32 16.13 -10.13 -3.86
CA GLN A 32 16.18 -11.29 -3.00
C GLN A 32 14.91 -12.14 -3.19
N GLY A 33 15.02 -13.25 -3.89
CA GLY A 33 13.87 -14.09 -4.22
C GLY A 33 12.81 -13.33 -5.04
N ASN A 34 11.59 -13.23 -4.50
CA ASN A 34 10.49 -12.50 -5.10
C ASN A 34 10.39 -11.03 -4.65
N LEU A 35 11.40 -10.55 -3.93
CA LEU A 35 11.46 -9.18 -3.43
C LEU A 35 12.53 -8.37 -4.19
N THR A 36 12.15 -7.18 -4.62
CA THR A 36 13.09 -6.17 -5.12
C THR A 36 12.95 -4.92 -4.27
N ARG A 37 14.06 -4.51 -3.63
CA ARG A 37 14.12 -3.26 -2.85
C ARG A 37 14.86 -2.20 -3.64
N VAL A 38 14.23 -1.04 -3.80
CA VAL A 38 14.80 0.18 -4.38
C VAL A 38 14.86 1.24 -3.28
N ASP A 39 16.05 1.60 -2.83
CA ASP A 39 16.28 2.67 -1.88
C ASP A 39 16.67 3.95 -2.64
N ILE A 40 15.87 4.99 -2.52
CA ILE A 40 16.15 6.33 -3.01
C ILE A 40 16.80 7.08 -1.86
N LEU A 41 18.08 7.39 -1.99
CA LEU A 41 18.94 7.83 -0.89
C LEU A 41 19.00 9.34 -0.72
N ASP A 42 18.83 10.08 -1.81
CA ASP A 42 18.97 11.55 -1.85
C ASP A 42 18.12 12.20 -2.96
N ASP A 43 18.17 13.53 -3.03
CA ASP A 43 17.41 14.33 -4.00
C ASP A 43 17.80 14.04 -5.46
N ARG A 44 19.01 13.56 -5.74
CA ARG A 44 19.44 13.18 -7.11
C ARG A 44 18.68 11.95 -7.55
N GLY A 45 18.62 10.93 -6.70
CA GLY A 45 17.82 9.75 -6.94
C GLY A 45 16.32 10.06 -7.03
N ALA A 46 15.81 10.90 -6.14
CA ALA A 46 14.41 11.35 -6.15
C ALA A 46 14.04 12.04 -7.47
N LYS A 47 14.90 12.96 -7.95
CA LYS A 47 14.70 13.65 -9.22
C LYS A 47 14.80 12.71 -10.43
N ALA A 48 15.73 11.76 -10.39
CA ALA A 48 15.95 10.81 -11.49
C ALA A 48 14.76 9.85 -11.67
N LEU A 49 14.18 9.36 -10.56
CA LEU A 49 13.06 8.42 -10.58
C LEU A 49 11.67 9.09 -10.47
N GLY A 50 11.62 10.39 -10.17
CA GLY A 50 10.36 11.11 -9.94
C GLY A 50 9.59 10.57 -8.72
N LYS A 51 10.30 10.07 -7.71
CA LYS A 51 9.74 9.49 -6.49
C LYS A 51 10.41 10.11 -5.25
N PRO A 52 9.72 10.25 -4.12
CA PRO A 52 10.34 10.74 -2.88
C PRO A 52 11.50 9.86 -2.40
N VAL A 53 12.39 10.46 -1.61
CA VAL A 53 13.44 9.75 -0.86
C VAL A 53 12.79 8.75 0.08
N GLY A 54 13.30 7.52 0.12
CA GLY A 54 12.80 6.43 0.95
C GLY A 54 13.06 5.07 0.34
N SER A 55 12.55 4.05 1.03
CA SER A 55 12.64 2.65 0.63
C SER A 55 11.36 2.19 -0.04
N TYR A 56 11.51 1.49 -1.15
CA TYR A 56 10.43 0.90 -1.92
C TYR A 56 10.71 -0.60 -2.08
N VAL A 57 9.86 -1.43 -1.51
CA VAL A 57 9.96 -2.89 -1.61
C VAL A 57 8.86 -3.38 -2.53
N THR A 58 9.20 -3.97 -3.65
CA THR A 58 8.28 -4.64 -4.57
C THR A 58 8.31 -6.12 -4.31
N MET A 59 7.17 -6.68 -3.94
CA MET A 59 6.95 -8.11 -3.76
C MET A 59 6.18 -8.66 -4.96
N GLU A 60 6.73 -9.64 -5.65
CA GLU A 60 6.02 -10.34 -6.71
C GLU A 60 5.11 -11.41 -6.11
N LEU A 61 3.83 -11.34 -6.45
CA LEU A 61 2.86 -12.35 -6.07
C LEU A 61 2.96 -13.55 -7.04
N PRO A 62 2.94 -14.77 -6.52
CA PRO A 62 2.96 -15.97 -7.36
C PRO A 62 1.72 -16.00 -8.28
N SER A 63 1.63 -16.87 -9.30
CA SER A 63 0.52 -16.95 -10.25
C SER A 63 -0.83 -17.33 -9.59
N PHE A 64 -1.95 -17.17 -10.27
CA PHE A 64 -3.33 -17.04 -9.80
C PHE A 64 -3.93 -18.20 -8.94
N ASP A 65 -3.36 -19.37 -8.96
CA ASP A 65 -3.84 -20.54 -8.19
C ASP A 65 -3.13 -20.60 -6.81
N ARG A 66 -3.55 -19.75 -5.85
CA ARG A 66 -2.63 -19.33 -4.81
C ARG A 66 -3.14 -19.51 -3.40
N ASP A 67 -2.22 -19.93 -2.58
CA ASP A 67 -2.35 -19.86 -1.14
C ASP A 67 -2.30 -18.41 -0.64
N VAL A 68 -3.49 -17.83 -0.38
CA VAL A 68 -3.65 -16.49 0.21
C VAL A 68 -2.84 -16.37 1.50
N ARG A 69 -2.78 -17.45 2.29
CA ARG A 69 -2.05 -17.49 3.57
C ARG A 69 -0.58 -17.25 3.36
N LYS A 70 0.05 -17.98 2.43
CA LYS A 70 1.49 -17.83 2.16
C LYS A 70 1.85 -16.41 1.70
N ALA A 71 1.04 -15.83 0.80
CA ALA A 71 1.25 -14.46 0.35
C ALA A 71 1.06 -13.44 1.49
N ALA A 72 0.10 -13.68 2.40
CA ALA A 72 -0.12 -12.85 3.58
C ALA A 72 1.04 -12.95 4.59
N GLU A 73 1.57 -14.14 4.83
CA GLU A 73 2.75 -14.36 5.70
C GLU A 73 3.99 -13.64 5.16
N ASP A 74 4.25 -13.76 3.85
CA ASP A 74 5.36 -13.06 3.19
C ASP A 74 5.19 -11.53 3.31
N LEU A 75 3.98 -11.01 3.09
CA LEU A 75 3.68 -9.58 3.26
C LEU A 75 3.88 -9.12 4.71
N ALA A 76 3.45 -9.90 5.70
CA ALA A 76 3.64 -9.58 7.11
C ALA A 76 5.11 -9.44 7.48
N GLN A 77 5.97 -10.33 6.95
CA GLN A 77 7.42 -10.25 7.16
C GLN A 77 8.01 -8.98 6.54
N VAL A 78 7.62 -8.64 5.30
CA VAL A 78 8.09 -7.41 4.64
C VAL A 78 7.64 -6.16 5.42
N LEU A 79 6.42 -6.14 5.95
CA LEU A 79 5.92 -5.04 6.80
C LEU A 79 6.74 -4.91 8.09
N GLN A 80 7.07 -6.02 8.74
CA GLN A 80 7.88 -6.02 9.95
C GLN A 80 9.29 -5.46 9.66
N ASP A 81 9.92 -5.91 8.58
CA ASP A 81 11.26 -5.48 8.20
C ASP A 81 11.31 -4.00 7.75
N LEU A 82 10.23 -3.50 7.15
CA LEU A 82 10.15 -2.12 6.67
C LEU A 82 9.85 -1.14 7.80
N THR A 83 8.94 -1.50 8.71
CA THR A 83 8.41 -0.57 9.71
C THR A 83 9.17 -0.58 11.02
N GLY A 84 9.65 -1.74 11.44
CA GLY A 84 10.30 -1.92 12.74
C GLY A 84 9.41 -1.60 13.94
N LEU A 85 8.06 -1.68 13.79
CA LEU A 85 7.11 -1.35 14.86
C LEU A 85 7.25 -2.28 16.06
N GLU A 86 7.19 -1.70 17.26
CA GLU A 86 7.12 -2.44 18.51
C GLU A 86 5.69 -2.90 18.83
N GLU A 87 5.52 -3.91 19.70
CA GLU A 87 4.19 -4.50 20.00
C GLU A 87 3.17 -3.49 20.52
N LYS A 88 3.61 -2.44 21.21
CA LYS A 88 2.72 -1.42 21.82
C LYS A 88 2.37 -0.27 20.89
N ASP A 89 2.98 -0.18 19.73
CA ASP A 89 2.75 0.90 18.80
C ASP A 89 1.34 0.81 18.20
N SER A 90 0.53 1.83 18.44
CA SER A 90 -0.81 1.89 17.87
C SER A 90 -0.78 2.27 16.39
N VAL A 91 -1.69 1.71 15.60
CA VAL A 91 -1.71 1.88 14.15
C VAL A 91 -3.09 2.33 13.66
N LEU A 92 -3.08 3.28 12.71
CA LEU A 92 -4.24 3.64 11.92
C LEU A 92 -4.08 3.08 10.51
N VAL A 93 -4.95 2.16 10.10
CA VAL A 93 -4.99 1.61 8.74
C VAL A 93 -5.95 2.45 7.90
N VAL A 94 -5.48 2.93 6.76
CA VAL A 94 -6.22 3.82 5.86
C VAL A 94 -6.39 3.14 4.51
N GLY A 95 -7.63 2.87 4.11
CA GLY A 95 -7.97 2.33 2.78
C GLY A 95 -8.35 3.45 1.83
N LEU A 96 -7.43 3.85 0.96
CA LEU A 96 -7.64 4.88 -0.05
C LEU A 96 -8.38 4.32 -1.25
N GLY A 97 -9.09 5.18 -1.97
CA GLY A 97 -9.80 4.85 -3.20
C GLY A 97 -11.32 4.93 -3.09
N ASN A 98 -11.96 4.62 -4.21
CA ASN A 98 -13.42 4.68 -4.37
C ASN A 98 -14.01 3.27 -4.39
N ARG A 99 -14.80 2.95 -3.37
CA ARG A 99 -15.49 1.64 -3.24
C ARG A 99 -16.42 1.31 -4.43
N ALA A 100 -16.97 2.33 -5.09
CA ALA A 100 -17.88 2.17 -6.21
C ALA A 100 -17.18 1.92 -7.56
N VAL A 101 -15.85 2.05 -7.60
CA VAL A 101 -15.03 1.83 -8.81
C VAL A 101 -14.13 0.64 -8.54
N THR A 102 -14.43 -0.51 -9.13
CA THR A 102 -13.77 -1.78 -8.78
C THR A 102 -12.25 -1.71 -8.77
N PRO A 103 -11.54 -1.20 -9.80
CA PRO A 103 -10.08 -1.11 -9.76
C PRO A 103 -9.54 -0.23 -8.62
N ASP A 104 -10.34 0.70 -8.11
CA ASP A 104 -10.00 1.65 -7.06
C ASP A 104 -10.55 1.25 -5.67
N ALA A 105 -11.19 0.08 -5.58
CA ALA A 105 -11.83 -0.39 -4.34
C ALA A 105 -10.89 -1.21 -3.43
N LEU A 106 -9.63 -1.40 -3.80
CA LEU A 106 -8.68 -2.24 -3.08
C LEU A 106 -8.48 -1.79 -1.62
N GLY A 107 -8.17 -0.52 -1.40
CA GLY A 107 -7.95 0.03 -0.07
C GLY A 107 -9.18 -0.13 0.84
N PRO A 108 -10.36 0.36 0.44
CA PRO A 108 -11.59 0.19 1.20
C PRO A 108 -11.93 -1.27 1.52
N GLN A 109 -11.79 -2.19 0.55
CA GLN A 109 -12.05 -3.61 0.77
C GLN A 109 -11.02 -4.28 1.68
N THR A 110 -9.78 -3.80 1.68
CA THR A 110 -8.74 -4.28 2.60
C THR A 110 -9.09 -3.89 4.03
N VAL A 111 -9.44 -2.62 4.29
CA VAL A 111 -9.79 -2.16 5.64
C VAL A 111 -10.98 -2.90 6.22
N ASP A 112 -11.98 -3.28 5.41
CA ASP A 112 -13.13 -4.09 5.86
C ASP A 112 -12.73 -5.46 6.43
N ARG A 113 -11.51 -5.92 6.12
CA ARG A 113 -10.97 -7.23 6.52
C ARG A 113 -9.85 -7.12 7.55
N VAL A 114 -9.49 -5.90 7.97
CA VAL A 114 -8.50 -5.70 9.04
C VAL A 114 -9.17 -5.88 10.40
N PHE A 115 -8.50 -6.63 11.27
CA PHE A 115 -8.94 -6.82 12.65
C PHE A 115 -8.66 -5.57 13.48
N LEU A 116 -9.71 -4.74 13.64
CA LEU A 116 -9.65 -3.47 14.35
C LEU A 116 -9.92 -3.68 15.84
N THR A 117 -8.95 -3.40 16.68
CA THR A 117 -8.94 -3.78 18.11
C THR A 117 -9.11 -2.60 19.06
N ARG A 118 -8.92 -1.35 18.62
CA ARG A 118 -8.97 -0.18 19.52
C ARG A 118 -10.24 -0.10 20.35
N HIS A 119 -11.40 -0.40 19.79
CA HIS A 119 -12.68 -0.39 20.47
C HIS A 119 -12.84 -1.61 21.37
N LEU A 120 -12.30 -2.78 20.99
CA LEU A 120 -12.32 -4.01 21.78
C LEU A 120 -11.48 -3.88 23.05
N ILE A 121 -10.28 -3.30 22.95
CA ILE A 121 -9.40 -3.02 24.09
C ILE A 121 -10.11 -2.15 25.13
N ARG A 122 -10.91 -1.18 24.68
CA ARG A 122 -11.66 -0.30 25.58
C ARG A 122 -12.90 -0.94 26.19
N GLY A 123 -13.62 -1.74 25.40
CA GLY A 123 -14.87 -2.39 25.80
C GLY A 123 -14.68 -3.72 26.52
N LEU A 124 -13.63 -4.47 26.19
CA LEU A 124 -13.35 -5.84 26.67
C LEU A 124 -11.85 -5.99 27.03
N PRO A 125 -11.33 -5.21 28.00
CA PRO A 125 -9.90 -5.18 28.32
C PRO A 125 -9.34 -6.53 28.77
N ASP A 126 -10.13 -7.34 29.47
CA ASP A 126 -9.70 -8.66 29.94
C ASP A 126 -9.41 -9.64 28.80
N SER A 127 -10.12 -9.49 27.67
CA SER A 127 -9.95 -10.37 26.51
C SER A 127 -8.99 -9.83 25.46
N PHE A 128 -8.93 -8.52 25.28
CA PHE A 128 -8.19 -7.87 24.19
C PHE A 128 -7.12 -6.88 24.65
N GLY A 129 -6.90 -6.73 25.97
CA GLY A 129 -5.95 -5.75 26.53
C GLY A 129 -4.49 -5.96 26.13
N SER A 130 -4.12 -7.20 25.73
CA SER A 130 -2.81 -7.53 25.19
C SER A 130 -2.65 -7.28 23.67
N CYS A 131 -3.76 -7.00 22.97
CA CYS A 131 -3.69 -6.73 21.54
C CYS A 131 -3.09 -5.35 21.26
N ARG A 132 -2.42 -5.20 20.12
CA ARG A 132 -2.05 -3.90 19.56
C ARG A 132 -3.32 -3.07 19.30
N SER A 133 -3.30 -1.77 19.60
CA SER A 133 -4.41 -0.87 19.31
C SER A 133 -4.44 -0.51 17.81
N VAL A 134 -5.38 -1.07 17.07
CA VAL A 134 -5.57 -0.87 15.64
C VAL A 134 -6.90 -0.19 15.37
N SER A 135 -6.85 0.89 14.60
CA SER A 135 -8.01 1.62 14.06
C SER A 135 -8.01 1.56 12.55
N GLY A 136 -9.15 1.68 11.91
CA GLY A 136 -9.27 1.71 10.45
C GLY A 136 -10.20 2.79 9.95
N VAL A 137 -9.91 3.35 8.78
CA VAL A 137 -10.77 4.29 8.07
C VAL A 137 -10.65 4.12 6.56
N ALA A 138 -11.77 4.13 5.86
CA ALA A 138 -11.84 4.27 4.42
C ALA A 138 -12.50 5.63 4.11
N PRO A 139 -11.70 6.69 3.86
CA PRO A 139 -12.20 8.07 3.79
C PRO A 139 -13.03 8.33 2.53
N GLY A 140 -12.97 7.46 1.53
CA GLY A 140 -13.54 7.68 0.21
C GLY A 140 -12.70 8.68 -0.61
N VAL A 141 -13.31 9.26 -1.63
CA VAL A 141 -12.67 10.22 -2.54
C VAL A 141 -13.41 11.56 -2.55
N LEU A 142 -12.70 12.63 -2.90
CA LEU A 142 -13.27 14.00 -2.95
C LEU A 142 -14.61 14.07 -3.69
N ALA A 143 -14.74 13.35 -4.81
CA ALA A 143 -15.96 13.36 -5.62
C ALA A 143 -17.19 12.77 -4.91
N THR A 144 -16.99 11.90 -3.90
CA THR A 144 -18.09 11.29 -3.14
C THR A 144 -18.37 11.96 -1.81
N THR A 145 -17.37 12.60 -1.22
CA THR A 145 -17.45 13.17 0.12
C THR A 145 -17.50 14.70 0.14
N GLY A 146 -16.99 15.36 -0.91
CA GLY A 146 -16.78 16.80 -0.93
C GLY A 146 -15.62 17.29 -0.06
N VAL A 147 -14.85 16.34 0.55
CA VAL A 147 -13.72 16.61 1.45
C VAL A 147 -12.50 15.84 0.96
N GLU A 148 -11.33 16.45 0.98
CA GLU A 148 -10.09 15.72 0.63
C GLU A 148 -9.84 14.57 1.62
N SER A 149 -9.45 13.41 1.07
CA SER A 149 -9.19 12.21 1.88
C SER A 149 -8.14 12.46 2.97
N LEU A 150 -7.14 13.31 2.67
CA LEU A 150 -6.11 13.71 3.64
C LEU A 150 -6.69 14.48 4.83
N GLU A 151 -7.68 15.35 4.62
CA GLU A 151 -8.33 16.12 5.71
C GLU A 151 -9.09 15.18 6.65
N LEU A 152 -9.83 14.21 6.09
CA LEU A 152 -10.55 13.21 6.88
C LEU A 152 -9.60 12.34 7.70
N VAL A 153 -8.49 11.89 7.08
CA VAL A 153 -7.49 11.07 7.76
C VAL A 153 -6.73 11.87 8.81
N ARG A 154 -6.43 13.16 8.56
CA ARG A 154 -5.81 14.04 9.56
C ARG A 154 -6.69 14.17 10.79
N GLY A 155 -7.99 14.45 10.63
CA GLY A 155 -8.92 14.52 11.75
C GLY A 155 -9.01 13.20 12.54
N ALA A 156 -9.01 12.05 11.83
CA ALA A 156 -8.97 10.74 12.48
C ALA A 156 -7.66 10.53 13.24
N ALA A 157 -6.51 10.86 12.65
CA ALA A 157 -5.19 10.72 13.27
C ALA A 157 -5.02 11.62 14.50
N GLU A 158 -5.48 12.85 14.47
CA GLU A 158 -5.47 13.77 15.61
C GLU A 158 -6.26 13.23 16.81
N HIS A 159 -7.39 12.54 16.53
CA HIS A 159 -8.20 11.92 17.58
C HIS A 159 -7.64 10.59 18.07
N VAL A 160 -7.17 9.73 17.17
CA VAL A 160 -6.65 8.38 17.48
C VAL A 160 -5.26 8.44 18.08
N LYS A 161 -4.43 9.38 17.60
CA LYS A 161 -3.01 9.56 17.93
C LYS A 161 -2.21 8.27 17.71
N PRO A 162 -2.19 7.73 16.49
CA PRO A 162 -1.45 6.50 16.19
C PRO A 162 0.06 6.78 16.19
N HIS A 163 0.87 5.74 16.44
CA HIS A 163 2.33 5.81 16.27
C HIS A 163 2.71 5.87 14.78
N CYS A 164 1.95 5.19 13.94
CA CYS A 164 2.10 5.29 12.49
C CYS A 164 0.77 5.06 11.76
N ILE A 165 0.80 5.35 10.46
CA ILE A 165 -0.32 5.12 9.53
C ILE A 165 0.13 4.14 8.46
N LEU A 166 -0.70 3.11 8.19
CA LEU A 166 -0.57 2.21 7.04
C LEU A 166 -1.63 2.61 6.00
N CYS A 167 -1.19 3.15 4.86
CA CYS A 167 -2.07 3.48 3.75
C CYS A 167 -2.11 2.33 2.74
N VAL A 168 -3.30 1.90 2.36
CA VAL A 168 -3.52 0.91 1.29
C VAL A 168 -4.19 1.61 0.11
N ASP A 169 -3.64 1.46 -1.10
CA ASP A 169 -4.14 2.13 -2.31
C ASP A 169 -4.00 1.25 -3.55
N ALA A 170 -4.80 1.55 -4.55
CA ALA A 170 -4.66 1.04 -5.90
C ALA A 170 -3.69 1.91 -6.69
N LEU A 171 -2.71 1.29 -7.34
CA LEU A 171 -1.66 1.97 -8.10
C LEU A 171 -1.88 1.85 -9.60
N ALA A 172 -1.17 2.68 -10.37
CA ALA A 172 -1.01 2.52 -11.80
C ALA A 172 0.37 1.93 -12.12
N ALA A 173 0.39 0.90 -12.99
CA ALA A 173 1.62 0.38 -13.57
C ALA A 173 1.90 0.98 -14.95
N GLY A 174 3.15 0.94 -15.37
CA GLY A 174 3.58 1.21 -16.74
C GLY A 174 3.52 -0.04 -17.63
N SER A 175 3.46 -1.24 -17.05
CA SER A 175 3.41 -2.53 -17.76
C SER A 175 2.23 -3.39 -17.33
N MET A 176 1.58 -4.06 -18.31
CA MET A 176 0.51 -5.02 -18.04
C MET A 176 0.99 -6.22 -17.21
N ASP A 177 2.26 -6.60 -17.31
CA ASP A 177 2.82 -7.74 -16.58
C ASP A 177 2.82 -7.55 -15.06
N ARG A 178 2.75 -6.30 -14.61
CA ARG A 178 2.71 -5.93 -13.19
C ARG A 178 1.30 -5.86 -12.60
N LEU A 179 0.27 -5.82 -13.47
CA LEU A 179 -1.12 -5.68 -13.02
C LEU A 179 -1.56 -6.82 -12.11
N CYS A 180 -2.02 -6.49 -10.91
CA CYS A 180 -2.51 -7.42 -9.90
C CYS A 180 -1.50 -8.52 -9.51
N ARG A 181 -0.20 -8.32 -9.82
CA ARG A 181 0.86 -9.31 -9.61
C ARG A 181 1.99 -8.82 -8.71
N THR A 182 2.00 -7.54 -8.39
CA THR A 182 3.03 -6.96 -7.51
C THR A 182 2.38 -6.17 -6.38
N VAL A 183 3.00 -6.24 -5.20
CA VAL A 183 2.68 -5.36 -4.08
C VAL A 183 3.89 -4.47 -3.85
N GLN A 184 3.72 -3.16 -3.90
CA GLN A 184 4.75 -2.21 -3.51
C GLN A 184 4.49 -1.70 -2.10
N LEU A 185 5.50 -1.81 -1.24
CA LEU A 185 5.52 -1.21 0.08
C LEU A 185 6.53 -0.06 0.10
N SER A 186 6.23 1.01 0.86
CA SER A 186 7.14 2.16 0.97
C SER A 186 7.03 2.85 2.32
N ASP A 187 8.16 3.39 2.81
CA ASP A 187 8.22 4.30 3.96
C ASP A 187 8.19 5.79 3.56
N ALA A 188 8.15 6.07 2.26
CA ALA A 188 8.07 7.44 1.72
C ALA A 188 6.65 8.04 1.70
N GLY A 189 5.65 7.27 2.17
CA GLY A 189 4.24 7.64 2.04
C GLY A 189 3.68 7.40 0.63
N ILE A 190 2.55 8.03 0.32
CA ILE A 190 1.84 7.85 -0.96
C ILE A 190 1.15 9.14 -1.42
N ALA A 191 1.16 9.38 -2.74
CA ALA A 191 0.39 10.44 -3.39
C ALA A 191 -0.69 9.81 -4.27
N PRO A 192 -1.94 9.71 -3.79
CA PRO A 192 -3.01 9.04 -4.51
C PRO A 192 -3.25 9.65 -5.90
N GLY A 193 -3.47 8.79 -6.90
CA GLY A 193 -3.76 9.21 -8.27
C GLY A 193 -2.56 9.75 -9.07
N SER A 194 -1.34 9.71 -8.53
CA SER A 194 -0.15 10.22 -9.21
C SER A 194 0.12 9.51 -10.55
N GLY A 195 -0.04 8.20 -10.59
CA GLY A 195 0.19 7.38 -11.78
C GLY A 195 -0.83 7.58 -12.90
N VAL A 196 -2.01 8.09 -12.59
CA VAL A 196 -3.06 8.41 -13.60
C VAL A 196 -3.18 9.91 -13.88
N GLY A 197 -2.24 10.72 -13.37
CA GLY A 197 -2.23 12.17 -13.60
C GLY A 197 -3.24 12.97 -12.79
N ASN A 198 -3.88 12.37 -11.80
CA ASN A 198 -4.81 13.00 -10.87
C ASN A 198 -4.16 13.14 -9.49
N CYS A 199 -3.06 13.91 -9.43
CA CYS A 199 -2.24 14.04 -8.23
C CYS A 199 -3.04 14.72 -7.11
N ARG A 200 -3.22 14.01 -5.98
CA ARG A 200 -3.82 14.51 -4.75
C ARG A 200 -2.75 14.87 -3.72
N ALA A 201 -3.16 15.47 -2.62
CA ALA A 201 -2.26 15.74 -1.51
C ALA A 201 -1.63 14.44 -0.99
N ALA A 202 -0.30 14.46 -0.80
CA ALA A 202 0.45 13.29 -0.38
C ALA A 202 0.19 12.95 1.09
N PHE A 203 0.05 11.66 1.37
CA PHE A 203 0.06 11.10 2.72
C PHE A 203 1.50 10.80 3.08
N SER A 204 2.08 11.64 3.89
CA SER A 204 3.48 11.56 4.31
C SER A 204 3.63 11.97 5.78
N LYS A 205 4.82 11.74 6.33
CA LYS A 205 5.15 12.22 7.69
C LYS A 205 4.98 13.73 7.81
N ASP A 206 5.29 14.48 6.76
CA ASP A 206 5.17 15.95 6.77
C ASP A 206 3.70 16.40 6.82
N SER A 207 2.81 15.69 6.14
CA SER A 207 1.39 16.06 6.09
C SER A 207 0.57 15.58 7.30
N LEU A 208 1.00 14.51 7.97
CA LEU A 208 0.27 13.83 9.04
C LEU A 208 0.99 13.81 10.39
N SER A 209 2.25 14.30 10.46
CA SER A 209 3.08 14.40 11.67
C SER A 209 3.41 13.06 12.36
N VAL A 210 3.13 11.95 11.68
CA VAL A 210 3.48 10.58 12.10
C VAL A 210 4.05 9.81 10.90
N PRO A 211 4.87 8.77 11.12
CA PRO A 211 5.34 7.91 10.02
C PRO A 211 4.17 7.37 9.20
N VAL A 212 4.30 7.41 7.88
CA VAL A 212 3.31 6.88 6.93
C VAL A 212 3.97 5.83 6.07
N TYR A 213 3.45 4.63 6.12
CA TYR A 213 3.84 3.52 5.27
C TYR A 213 2.76 3.26 4.24
N ALA A 214 3.14 3.03 3.00
CA ALA A 214 2.22 2.76 1.91
C ALA A 214 2.29 1.30 1.48
N ILE A 215 1.16 0.73 1.16
CA ILE A 215 0.99 -0.59 0.54
C ILE A 215 0.13 -0.37 -0.70
N GLY A 216 0.67 -0.66 -1.85
CA GLY A 216 -0.04 -0.45 -3.11
C GLY A 216 0.06 -1.62 -4.07
N VAL A 217 -1.01 -1.85 -4.82
CA VAL A 217 -1.05 -2.85 -5.88
C VAL A 217 -1.51 -2.20 -7.17
N PRO A 218 -0.76 -2.37 -8.28
CA PRO A 218 -1.20 -1.86 -9.55
C PRO A 218 -2.43 -2.63 -10.05
N THR A 219 -3.52 -1.91 -10.21
CA THR A 219 -4.81 -2.42 -10.71
C THR A 219 -5.17 -1.89 -12.08
N VAL A 220 -4.42 -0.88 -12.53
CA VAL A 220 -4.64 -0.19 -13.81
C VAL A 220 -3.33 0.11 -14.53
N VAL A 221 -3.41 0.24 -15.84
CA VAL A 221 -2.34 0.74 -16.73
C VAL A 221 -2.91 1.85 -17.61
N ASP A 222 -2.12 2.89 -17.87
CA ASP A 222 -2.47 3.93 -18.84
C ASP A 222 -2.49 3.33 -20.27
N GLY A 223 -3.62 3.40 -20.91
CA GLY A 223 -3.87 2.81 -22.24
C GLY A 223 -3.27 3.57 -23.42
N GLY A 224 -2.55 4.67 -23.19
CA GLY A 224 -1.79 5.41 -24.22
C GLY A 224 -2.29 6.82 -24.53
N SER A 225 -1.57 7.50 -25.43
CA SER A 225 -1.65 8.94 -25.66
C SER A 225 -2.79 9.42 -26.56
N ASP A 226 -3.30 8.57 -27.47
CA ASP A 226 -4.26 9.02 -28.49
C ASP A 226 -5.69 9.12 -27.97
N ARG A 227 -6.02 8.33 -26.97
CA ARG A 227 -7.24 8.45 -26.18
C ARG A 227 -6.91 8.14 -24.72
N PRO A 228 -7.19 9.05 -23.78
CA PRO A 228 -6.94 8.78 -22.38
C PRO A 228 -7.88 7.64 -21.93
N MET A 229 -7.33 6.45 -21.79
CA MET A 229 -8.01 5.25 -21.32
C MET A 229 -7.21 4.63 -20.19
N ILE A 230 -7.91 4.08 -19.23
CA ILE A 230 -7.35 3.27 -18.16
C ILE A 230 -7.75 1.82 -18.43
N LEU A 231 -6.76 0.95 -18.55
CA LEU A 231 -6.96 -0.49 -18.76
C LEU A 231 -6.83 -1.23 -17.43
N THR A 232 -7.68 -2.23 -17.26
CA THR A 232 -7.69 -3.10 -16.09
C THR A 232 -7.96 -4.54 -16.53
N PRO A 233 -7.54 -5.57 -15.76
CA PRO A 233 -7.85 -6.96 -16.08
C PRO A 233 -9.36 -7.20 -16.21
N ARG A 234 -9.74 -8.12 -17.09
CA ARG A 234 -11.15 -8.47 -17.31
C ARG A 234 -11.83 -9.04 -16.06
N ASP A 235 -11.06 -9.73 -15.24
CA ASP A 235 -11.45 -10.38 -13.99
C ASP A 235 -11.14 -9.53 -12.76
N ILE A 236 -11.09 -8.19 -12.91
CA ILE A 236 -10.68 -7.26 -11.86
C ILE A 236 -11.46 -7.44 -10.56
N ASP A 237 -12.74 -7.83 -10.59
CA ASP A 237 -13.55 -8.07 -9.41
C ASP A 237 -12.99 -9.23 -8.55
N GLU A 238 -12.53 -10.31 -9.21
CA GLU A 238 -11.89 -11.44 -8.53
C GLU A 238 -10.51 -11.07 -8.02
N GLN A 239 -9.74 -10.30 -8.82
CA GLN A 239 -8.42 -9.81 -8.44
C GLN A 239 -8.50 -8.93 -7.17
N ILE A 240 -9.40 -7.96 -7.14
CA ILE A 240 -9.55 -7.07 -5.97
C ILE A 240 -9.98 -7.86 -4.74
N ARG A 241 -10.90 -8.82 -4.89
CA ARG A 241 -11.32 -9.70 -3.79
C ARG A 241 -10.18 -10.54 -3.25
N TYR A 242 -9.37 -11.13 -4.14
CA TYR A 242 -8.18 -11.90 -3.77
C TYR A 242 -7.13 -11.01 -3.09
N LEU A 243 -6.75 -9.91 -3.73
CA LEU A 243 -5.72 -8.99 -3.23
C LEU A 243 -6.10 -8.38 -1.89
N SER A 244 -7.35 -7.95 -1.71
CA SER A 244 -7.81 -7.41 -0.42
C SER A 244 -7.71 -8.43 0.72
N ARG A 245 -7.89 -9.74 0.44
CA ARG A 245 -7.68 -10.81 1.42
C ARG A 245 -6.19 -11.02 1.73
N VAL A 246 -5.33 -11.01 0.71
CA VAL A 246 -3.88 -11.10 0.91
C VAL A 246 -3.37 -9.93 1.74
N LEU A 247 -3.74 -8.70 1.36
CA LEU A 247 -3.28 -7.50 2.05
C LEU A 247 -3.80 -7.45 3.49
N ALA A 248 -5.09 -7.69 3.70
CA ALA A 248 -5.65 -7.69 5.04
C ALA A 248 -5.07 -8.82 5.91
N GLY A 249 -4.88 -10.02 5.35
CA GLY A 249 -4.24 -11.14 6.03
C GLY A 249 -2.82 -10.80 6.49
N GLY A 250 -2.02 -10.21 5.59
CA GLY A 250 -0.65 -9.77 5.92
C GLY A 250 -0.63 -8.65 6.96
N ILE A 251 -1.50 -7.67 6.84
CA ILE A 251 -1.66 -6.59 7.83
C ILE A 251 -2.08 -7.18 9.18
N ASN A 252 -3.04 -8.10 9.22
CA ASN A 252 -3.52 -8.72 10.46
C ASN A 252 -2.41 -9.52 11.16
N LEU A 253 -1.70 -10.37 10.42
CA LEU A 253 -0.57 -11.14 10.94
C LEU A 253 0.55 -10.24 11.48
N PHE A 254 0.88 -9.17 10.74
CA PHE A 254 1.88 -8.20 11.16
C PHE A 254 1.47 -7.43 12.43
N LEU A 255 0.21 -6.98 12.51
CA LEU A 255 -0.27 -6.18 13.64
C LEU A 255 -0.60 -7.02 14.87
N HIS A 256 -0.90 -8.31 14.70
CA HIS A 256 -1.29 -9.22 15.77
C HIS A 256 -0.53 -10.55 15.68
N PRO A 257 0.80 -10.55 15.96
CA PRO A 257 1.67 -11.72 15.73
C PRO A 257 1.32 -12.92 16.61
N ASN A 258 0.51 -12.75 17.65
CA ASN A 258 0.03 -13.81 18.52
C ASN A 258 -1.17 -14.59 17.96
N PHE A 259 -1.72 -14.17 16.80
CA PHE A 259 -2.83 -14.83 16.12
C PHE A 259 -2.33 -15.55 14.87
N ALA A 260 -2.89 -16.73 14.60
CA ALA A 260 -2.72 -17.41 13.33
C ALA A 260 -3.68 -16.84 12.27
N TYR A 261 -3.39 -17.06 10.98
CA TYR A 261 -4.22 -16.56 9.88
C TYR A 261 -5.70 -16.95 10.03
N ASP A 262 -5.97 -18.20 10.44
CA ASP A 262 -7.34 -18.71 10.56
C ASP A 262 -8.12 -18.11 11.74
N ASP A 263 -7.42 -17.62 12.76
CA ASP A 263 -8.08 -17.01 13.92
C ASP A 263 -8.84 -15.74 13.51
N PHE A 264 -8.35 -15.01 12.50
CA PHE A 264 -9.00 -13.80 12.03
C PHE A 264 -10.36 -14.05 11.38
N THR A 265 -10.61 -15.26 10.86
CA THR A 265 -11.90 -15.61 10.24
C THR A 265 -13.08 -15.53 11.23
N GLN A 266 -12.79 -15.55 12.52
CA GLN A 266 -13.80 -15.41 13.59
C GLN A 266 -14.21 -13.96 13.81
N PHE A 267 -13.41 -12.99 13.38
CA PHE A 267 -13.59 -11.57 13.65
C PHE A 267 -13.91 -10.75 12.41
N VAL A 268 -13.37 -11.14 11.25
CA VAL A 268 -13.48 -10.39 10.00
C VAL A 268 -13.73 -11.32 8.81
N PRO A 269 -14.37 -10.83 7.73
CA PRO A 269 -14.60 -11.61 6.50
C PRO A 269 -13.28 -11.79 5.72
N MET A 270 -12.65 -12.95 5.87
CA MET A 270 -11.38 -13.29 5.21
C MET A 270 -11.59 -13.95 3.83
#